data_28226dbf4802813adb7154e831cc356d
#
_entry.id   28226dbf4802813adb7154e831cc356d
#
_cell.length_a   1.000
_cell.length_b   1.000
_cell.length_c   1.000
_cell.angle_alpha   90.00
_cell.angle_beta   90.00
_cell.angle_gamma   90.00
#
_symmetry.space_group_name_H-M   'P 1'
#
loop_
_entity.id
_entity.type
_entity.pdbx_description
1 polymer ?
#
loop_
_entity_poly.entity_id
_entity_poly.type
_entity_poly.pdbx_seq_one_letter_code
_entity_poly.pdbx_strand_id
1 'polypeptide(L)'
;MLGAAANLLQQMVGDDVLVRHAHMELAEPTIEQGFSACVDGGATEVIAFPYMLSPGKHVTRDIPRLVADAARAHPDVEFRVTDPFGVHEKLGELIALRAGVPLVHAPE
;
A
#
# COMPACT_ATOMS: atom_id res chain seq x y z
N MET A 1 5.80 4.24 11.61
CA MET A 1 5.29 2.88 11.34
C MET A 1 5.13 2.58 9.86
N LEU A 2 4.46 3.45 9.12
CA LEU A 2 4.23 3.21 7.68
C LEU A 2 5.54 3.14 6.90
N GLY A 3 6.49 4.03 7.19
CA GLY A 3 7.80 3.98 6.54
C GLY A 3 8.54 2.69 6.80
N ALA A 4 8.47 2.14 8.02
CA ALA A 4 9.09 0.86 8.35
C ALA A 4 8.43 -0.28 7.57
N ALA A 5 7.10 -0.26 7.42
CA ALA A 5 6.38 -1.26 6.63
C ALA A 5 6.80 -1.18 5.16
N ALA A 6 6.93 0.02 4.61
CA ALA A 6 7.39 0.22 3.24
C ALA A 6 8.81 -0.31 3.05
N ASN A 7 9.70 -0.04 4.00
CA ASN A 7 11.07 -0.54 3.93
C ASN A 7 11.14 -2.06 3.95
N LEU A 8 10.33 -2.69 4.80
CA LEU A 8 10.26 -4.15 4.85
C LEU A 8 9.76 -4.70 3.52
N LEU A 9 8.69 -4.14 2.98
CA LEU A 9 8.16 -4.59 1.70
C LEU A 9 9.21 -4.43 0.59
N GLN A 10 9.93 -3.29 0.57
CA GLN A 10 10.98 -3.06 -0.41
C GLN A 10 12.02 -4.18 -0.39
N GLN A 11 12.42 -4.61 0.81
CA GLN A 11 13.37 -5.72 0.94
C GLN A 11 12.80 -7.03 0.41
N MET A 12 11.50 -7.23 0.57
CA MET A 12 10.84 -8.48 0.18
C MET A 12 10.59 -8.58 -1.32
N VAL A 13 10.37 -7.45 -2.00
CA VAL A 13 10.03 -7.46 -3.43
C VAL A 13 11.22 -7.24 -4.35
N GLY A 14 12.38 -6.87 -3.81
CA GLY A 14 13.59 -6.67 -4.59
C GLY A 14 13.64 -5.32 -5.30
N ASP A 15 14.61 -5.18 -6.21
CA ASP A 15 14.95 -3.89 -6.80
C ASP A 15 14.10 -3.51 -8.02
N ASP A 16 13.36 -4.46 -8.59
CA ASP A 16 12.55 -4.20 -9.79
C ASP A 16 11.24 -3.48 -9.46
N VAL A 17 10.90 -3.38 -8.18
CA VAL A 17 9.69 -2.72 -7.71
C VAL A 17 10.08 -1.62 -6.74
N LEU A 18 9.66 -0.39 -7.01
CA LEU A 18 9.88 0.73 -6.11
C LEU A 18 8.74 0.83 -5.11
N VAL A 19 9.08 0.79 -3.83
CA VAL A 19 8.08 0.91 -2.75
C VAL A 19 8.23 2.28 -2.09
N ARG A 20 7.15 3.04 -2.05
CA ARG A 20 7.08 4.35 -1.40
C ARG A 20 5.85 4.39 -0.51
N HIS A 21 5.94 5.12 0.58
CA HIS A 21 4.76 5.33 1.42
C HIS A 21 4.23 6.75 1.24
N ALA A 22 2.95 6.94 1.53
CA ALA A 22 2.31 8.22 1.45
C ALA A 22 1.17 8.30 2.44
N HIS A 23 0.76 9.52 2.76
CA HIS A 23 -0.32 9.78 3.71
C HIS A 23 -1.46 10.50 3.00
N MET A 24 -2.68 10.16 3.39
CA MET A 24 -3.86 10.72 2.77
C MET A 24 -4.02 12.21 3.11
N GLU A 25 -3.67 12.60 4.34
CA GLU A 25 -3.77 13.99 4.79
C GLU A 25 -2.88 14.23 6.01
N LEU A 26 -2.58 15.50 6.25
CA LEU A 26 -1.89 16.01 7.45
C LEU A 26 -0.47 15.52 7.68
N ALA A 27 0.13 14.80 6.74
CA ALA A 27 1.50 14.35 6.85
C ALA A 27 2.13 14.18 5.47
N GLU A 28 3.44 14.32 5.41
CA GLU A 28 4.21 14.09 4.20
C GLU A 28 4.96 12.76 4.31
N PRO A 29 5.25 12.08 3.19
CA PRO A 29 4.84 12.47 1.84
C PRO A 29 3.34 12.30 1.62
N THR A 30 2.77 13.19 0.83
CA THR A 30 1.38 13.10 0.39
C THR A 30 1.24 12.03 -0.70
N ILE A 31 0.00 11.68 -1.05
CA ILE A 31 -0.24 10.74 -2.14
C ILE A 31 0.34 11.28 -3.45
N GLU A 32 0.16 12.57 -3.72
CA GLU A 32 0.74 13.20 -4.91
C GLU A 32 2.27 13.09 -4.93
N GLN A 33 2.92 13.37 -3.81
CA GLN A 33 4.37 13.26 -3.68
C GLN A 33 4.85 11.82 -3.84
N GLY A 34 4.16 10.87 -3.23
CA GLY A 34 4.50 9.45 -3.34
C GLY A 34 4.34 8.93 -4.77
N PHE A 35 3.27 9.32 -5.43
CA PHE A 35 3.03 8.97 -6.83
C PHE A 35 4.17 9.50 -7.71
N SER A 36 4.50 10.78 -7.57
CA SER A 36 5.58 11.40 -8.34
C SER A 36 6.93 10.76 -8.05
N ALA A 37 7.19 10.37 -6.81
CA ALA A 37 8.44 9.68 -6.45
C ALA A 37 8.59 8.35 -7.20
N CYS A 38 7.50 7.61 -7.34
CA CYS A 38 7.52 6.37 -8.12
C CYS A 38 7.79 6.64 -9.60
N VAL A 39 7.14 7.65 -10.16
CA VAL A 39 7.33 8.02 -11.57
C VAL A 39 8.76 8.49 -11.81
N ASP A 40 9.30 9.33 -10.93
CA ASP A 40 10.67 9.83 -11.03
C ASP A 40 11.69 8.70 -10.93
N GLY A 41 11.34 7.63 -10.22
CA GLY A 41 12.18 6.43 -10.12
C GLY A 41 12.07 5.50 -11.31
N GLY A 42 11.23 5.82 -12.30
CA GLY A 42 11.11 5.05 -13.53
C GLY A 42 9.87 4.17 -13.62
N ALA A 43 8.93 4.30 -12.71
CA ALA A 43 7.72 3.48 -12.75
C ALA A 43 6.87 3.79 -13.98
N THR A 44 6.39 2.74 -14.64
CA THR A 44 5.44 2.82 -15.76
C THR A 44 4.03 2.49 -15.31
N GLU A 45 3.91 1.84 -14.16
CA GLU A 45 2.63 1.57 -13.48
C GLU A 45 2.79 1.86 -12.00
N VAL A 46 1.83 2.55 -11.41
CA VAL A 46 1.78 2.80 -9.98
C VAL A 46 0.60 2.04 -9.38
N ILE A 47 0.89 1.23 -8.37
CA ILE A 47 -0.12 0.47 -7.66
C ILE A 47 -0.23 1.05 -6.26
N ALA A 48 -1.42 1.57 -5.92
CA ALA A 48 -1.66 2.12 -4.59
C ALA A 48 -2.37 1.08 -3.72
N PHE A 49 -1.75 0.76 -2.58
CA PHE A 49 -2.31 -0.17 -1.60
C PHE A 49 -2.72 0.61 -0.35
N PRO A 50 -4.01 0.63 -0.01
CA PRO A 50 -4.47 1.26 1.23
C PRO A 50 -4.01 0.43 2.45
N TYR A 51 -3.15 1.01 3.29
CA TYR A 51 -2.60 0.32 4.46
C TYR A 51 -3.59 0.40 5.62
N MET A 52 -4.59 -0.45 5.57
CA MET A 52 -5.65 -0.52 6.58
C MET A 52 -6.34 -1.88 6.52
N LEU A 53 -6.93 -2.29 7.64
CA LEU A 53 -7.54 -3.62 7.74
C LEU A 53 -8.82 -3.73 6.93
N SER A 54 -9.64 -2.71 6.97
CA SER A 54 -10.89 -2.70 6.22
C SER A 54 -11.20 -1.30 5.72
N PRO A 55 -11.93 -1.17 4.61
CA PRO A 55 -12.28 0.15 4.10
C PRO A 55 -13.38 0.79 4.95
N GLY A 56 -13.15 2.05 5.36
CA GLY A 56 -14.23 2.91 5.82
C GLY A 56 -14.88 3.59 4.62
N LYS A 57 -16.03 4.24 4.82
CA LYS A 57 -16.74 4.91 3.74
C LYS A 57 -15.87 5.96 3.05
N HIS A 58 -15.10 6.72 3.84
CA HIS A 58 -14.25 7.76 3.29
C HIS A 58 -13.11 7.18 2.45
N VAL A 59 -12.52 6.10 2.91
CA VAL A 59 -11.37 5.49 2.26
C VAL A 59 -11.75 4.88 0.91
N THR A 60 -12.90 4.21 0.85
CA THR A 60 -13.38 3.60 -0.39
C THR A 60 -13.56 4.63 -1.50
N ARG A 61 -13.86 5.88 -1.12
CA ARG A 61 -14.09 6.97 -2.06
C ARG A 61 -12.86 7.86 -2.25
N ASP A 62 -12.18 8.20 -1.15
CA ASP A 62 -11.17 9.26 -1.16
C ASP A 62 -9.82 8.80 -1.70
N ILE A 63 -9.37 7.59 -1.37
CA ILE A 63 -8.07 7.13 -1.84
C ILE A 63 -8.04 6.98 -3.37
N PRO A 64 -9.01 6.31 -4.01
CA PRO A 64 -9.02 6.25 -5.48
C PRO A 64 -9.06 7.63 -6.13
N ARG A 65 -9.81 8.57 -5.56
CA ARG A 65 -9.88 9.93 -6.08
C ARG A 65 -8.56 10.65 -5.97
N LEU A 66 -7.90 10.56 -4.82
CA LEU A 66 -6.60 11.19 -4.60
C LEU A 66 -5.53 10.61 -5.51
N VAL A 67 -5.54 9.30 -5.72
CA VAL A 67 -4.60 8.64 -6.61
C VAL A 67 -4.87 9.06 -8.06
N ALA A 68 -6.12 9.10 -8.48
CA ALA A 68 -6.48 9.56 -9.82
C ALA A 68 -6.08 11.01 -10.05
N ASP A 69 -6.27 11.88 -9.04
CA ASP A 69 -5.85 13.28 -9.12
C ASP A 69 -4.33 13.39 -9.29
N ALA A 70 -3.57 12.59 -8.54
CA ALA A 70 -2.11 12.56 -8.69
C ALA A 70 -1.69 12.07 -10.08
N ALA A 71 -2.39 11.09 -10.61
CA ALA A 71 -2.09 10.50 -11.92
C ALA A 71 -2.28 11.50 -13.08
N ARG A 72 -3.09 12.54 -12.91
CA ARG A 72 -3.30 13.54 -13.97
C ARG A 72 -2.03 14.23 -14.39
N ALA A 73 -1.08 14.39 -13.49
CA ALA A 73 0.23 14.99 -13.82
C ALA A 73 1.14 14.03 -14.58
N HIS A 74 0.77 12.76 -14.71
CA HIS A 74 1.59 11.72 -15.32
C HIS A 74 0.74 10.87 -16.28
N PRO A 75 0.26 11.46 -17.40
CA PRO A 75 -0.73 10.80 -18.26
C PRO A 75 -0.21 9.53 -18.96
N ASP A 76 1.12 9.35 -19.03
CA ASP A 76 1.72 8.17 -19.65
C ASP A 76 1.91 7.00 -18.67
N VAL A 77 1.57 7.20 -17.41
CA VAL A 77 1.74 6.19 -16.36
C VAL A 77 0.39 5.57 -16.03
N GLU A 78 0.35 4.25 -16.05
CA GLU A 78 -0.85 3.54 -15.62
C GLU A 78 -0.92 3.49 -14.10
N PHE A 79 -2.12 3.40 -13.56
CA PHE A 79 -2.30 3.26 -12.11
C PHE A 79 -3.51 2.41 -11.79
N ARG A 80 -3.47 1.84 -10.60
CA ARG A 80 -4.63 1.17 -10.01
C ARG A 80 -4.55 1.23 -8.49
N VAL A 81 -5.70 1.08 -7.86
CA VAL A 81 -5.83 1.06 -6.40
C VAL A 81 -6.34 -0.32 -6.02
N THR A 82 -5.67 -0.97 -5.08
CA THR A 82 -6.07 -2.30 -4.62
C THR A 82 -7.05 -2.20 -3.47
N ASP A 83 -7.62 -3.33 -3.09
CA ASP A 83 -8.34 -3.44 -1.83
C ASP A 83 -7.35 -3.40 -0.66
N PRO A 84 -7.79 -2.99 0.54
CA PRO A 84 -6.95 -3.06 1.73
C PRO A 84 -6.73 -4.51 2.16
N PHE A 85 -6.16 -4.72 3.36
CA PHE A 85 -5.82 -6.07 3.83
C PHE A 85 -7.01 -7.03 3.84
N GLY A 86 -8.15 -6.59 4.36
CA GLY A 86 -9.31 -7.46 4.51
C GLY A 86 -9.02 -8.66 5.41
N VAL A 87 -9.72 -9.74 5.18
CA VAL A 87 -9.50 -11.01 5.88
C VAL A 87 -8.58 -11.88 5.02
N HIS A 88 -7.42 -12.21 5.56
CA HIS A 88 -6.43 -13.04 4.85
C HIS A 88 -5.71 -13.97 5.82
N GLU A 89 -5.38 -15.15 5.35
CA GLU A 89 -4.71 -16.17 6.14
C GLU A 89 -3.41 -15.68 6.77
N LYS A 90 -2.65 -14.85 6.05
CA LYS A 90 -1.39 -14.29 6.56
C LYS A 90 -1.61 -13.39 7.77
N LEU A 91 -2.73 -12.66 7.81
CA LEU A 91 -3.06 -11.86 8.99
C LEU A 91 -3.44 -12.75 10.17
N GLY A 92 -4.16 -13.85 9.92
CA GLY A 92 -4.46 -14.84 10.96
C GLY A 92 -3.19 -15.44 11.54
N GLU A 93 -2.24 -15.81 10.68
CA GLU A 93 -0.94 -16.31 11.12
C GLU A 93 -0.22 -15.30 12.01
N LEU A 94 -0.24 -14.03 11.60
CA LEU A 94 0.43 -12.97 12.35
C LEU A 94 -0.22 -12.78 13.72
N ILE A 95 -1.54 -12.81 13.79
CA ILE A 95 -2.26 -12.69 15.07
C ILE A 95 -1.87 -13.84 16.00
N ALA A 96 -1.85 -15.06 15.49
CA ALA A 96 -1.47 -16.23 16.28
C ALA A 96 -0.03 -16.10 16.78
N LEU A 97 0.87 -15.63 15.93
CA LEU A 97 2.26 -15.38 16.30
C LEU A 97 2.38 -14.37 17.44
N ARG A 98 1.68 -13.24 17.34
CA ARG A 98 1.69 -12.21 18.37
C ARG A 98 1.10 -12.69 19.69
N ALA A 99 0.07 -13.53 19.62
CA ALA A 99 -0.60 -14.08 20.79
C ALA A 99 0.15 -15.25 21.41
N GLY A 100 1.15 -15.81 20.73
CA GLY A 100 1.87 -16.99 21.21
C GLY A 100 1.03 -18.24 21.15
N VAL A 101 0.11 -18.32 20.21
CA VAL A 101 -0.80 -19.47 20.05
C VAL A 101 -0.37 -20.25 18.80
N PRO A 102 -0.18 -21.58 18.93
CA PRO A 102 0.20 -22.37 17.74
C PRO A 102 -0.97 -22.53 16.79
N LEU A 103 -0.63 -22.64 15.50
CA LEU A 103 -1.63 -22.94 14.48
C LEU A 103 -2.02 -24.42 14.55
N VAL A 104 -3.31 -24.69 14.58
CA VAL A 104 -3.85 -26.06 14.51
C VAL A 104 -4.07 -26.47 13.06
N HIS A 105 -4.51 -25.50 12.24
CA HIS A 105 -4.68 -25.69 10.80
C HIS A 105 -3.82 -24.67 10.07
N ALA A 106 -2.77 -25.14 9.39
CA ALA A 106 -1.93 -24.25 8.63
C ALA A 106 -2.60 -23.88 7.31
N PRO A 107 -2.51 -22.61 6.87
CA PRO A 107 -2.99 -22.22 5.56
C PRO A 107 -2.18 -22.91 4.46
N GLU A 108 -2.84 -23.22 3.34
CA GLU A 108 -2.18 -23.84 2.19
C GLU A 108 -1.42 -22.83 1.34
#